data_dc1b2cfcbb447095f2eb7d5048aa1553
#
_entry.id   dc1b2cfcbb447095f2eb7d5048aa1553
#
_cell.length_a   1.000
_cell.length_b   1.000
_cell.length_c   1.000
_cell.angle_alpha   90.00
_cell.angle_beta   90.00
_cell.angle_gamma   90.00
#
_symmetry.space_group_name_H-M   'P 1'
#
loop_
_entity.id
_entity.type
_entity.pdbx_description
1 polymer ?
#
loop_
_entity_poly.entity_id
_entity_poly.type
_entity_poly.pdbx_seq_one_letter_code
_entity_poly.pdbx_strand_id
1 'polypeptide(L)'
;TLDRFIVVDHFPTGREVQQAISSTIDGGGPVATALATAGKYGSRTVMIDRIGDDMVGRYILEDFQKYNVNTEGIQVDVDAKSGTATILVKEKTGERAVFFERSTAPEPEFLSDYRGLIENASIVHINGRHRHLMRTAIDIARQSGTIISLDGGAQRYDDDMRPITESSHVVIVARDYAEKYAGATNLEEACRIIHDRGALIAGVTDGANGSYFVWPDGTAYRCQPFPQDHVVDTTGAGDSFHGAFL
;
A
#
# COMPACT_ATOMS: atom_id res chain seq x y z
N THR A 1 -8.36 5.75 1.94
CA THR A 1 -9.74 5.33 1.61
C THR A 1 -10.44 4.76 2.83
N LEU A 2 -11.77 4.74 2.80
CA LEU A 2 -12.62 3.99 3.73
C LEU A 2 -13.16 2.77 2.99
N ASP A 3 -12.89 1.58 3.53
CA ASP A 3 -13.26 0.32 2.91
C ASP A 3 -14.42 -0.30 3.71
N ARG A 4 -15.55 -0.54 3.03
CA ARG A 4 -16.70 -1.23 3.58
C ARG A 4 -16.75 -2.65 3.05
N PHE A 5 -16.57 -3.62 3.92
CA PHE A 5 -16.70 -5.04 3.62
C PHE A 5 -18.12 -5.49 3.90
N ILE A 6 -18.70 -6.23 2.97
CA ILE A 6 -20.03 -6.83 3.09
C ILE A 6 -19.90 -8.31 2.72
N VAL A 7 -20.08 -9.17 3.70
CA VAL A 7 -20.06 -10.62 3.48
C VAL A 7 -21.44 -11.07 2.99
N VAL A 8 -21.46 -11.79 1.88
CA VAL A 8 -22.67 -12.28 1.21
C VAL A 8 -22.55 -13.76 0.90
N ASP A 9 -23.68 -14.46 0.76
CA ASP A 9 -23.70 -15.86 0.33
C ASP A 9 -23.25 -16.00 -1.15
N HIS A 10 -23.73 -15.09 -2.00
CA HIS A 10 -23.37 -15.02 -3.41
C HIS A 10 -23.42 -13.56 -3.91
N PHE A 11 -22.78 -13.28 -5.05
CA PHE A 11 -22.90 -11.96 -5.66
C PHE A 11 -24.28 -11.76 -6.27
N PRO A 12 -24.91 -10.58 -6.07
CA PRO A 12 -26.23 -10.29 -6.60
C PRO A 12 -26.30 -10.48 -8.12
N THR A 13 -27.35 -11.13 -8.59
CA THR A 13 -27.66 -11.29 -10.00
C THR A 13 -28.99 -10.60 -10.34
N GLY A 14 -28.94 -9.58 -11.19
CA GLY A 14 -30.14 -8.86 -11.58
C GLY A 14 -30.81 -8.07 -10.44
N ARG A 15 -32.15 -8.17 -10.32
CA ARG A 15 -32.95 -7.46 -9.31
C ARG A 15 -33.17 -8.32 -8.07
N GLU A 16 -32.15 -8.40 -7.25
CA GLU A 16 -32.17 -9.22 -6.07
C GLU A 16 -31.98 -8.37 -4.81
N VAL A 17 -32.69 -8.74 -3.73
CA VAL A 17 -32.49 -8.19 -2.40
C VAL A 17 -31.92 -9.29 -1.52
N GLN A 18 -30.69 -9.09 -1.05
CA GLN A 18 -30.00 -10.01 -0.18
C GLN A 18 -29.80 -9.41 1.20
N GLN A 19 -29.93 -10.23 2.24
CA GLN A 19 -29.46 -9.87 3.57
C GLN A 19 -27.96 -10.16 3.65
N ALA A 20 -27.16 -9.15 4.03
CA ALA A 20 -25.74 -9.35 4.31
C ALA A 20 -25.56 -10.26 5.52
N ILE A 21 -24.60 -11.18 5.47
CA ILE A 21 -24.22 -12.04 6.59
C ILE A 21 -23.54 -11.22 7.68
N SER A 22 -22.61 -10.35 7.27
CA SER A 22 -21.95 -9.37 8.14
C SER A 22 -21.51 -8.15 7.35
N SER A 23 -21.20 -7.07 8.05
CA SER A 23 -20.62 -5.87 7.46
C SER A 23 -19.66 -5.22 8.43
N THR A 24 -18.50 -4.81 7.94
CA THR A 24 -17.48 -4.05 8.68
C THR A 24 -17.02 -2.85 7.87
N ILE A 25 -16.52 -1.85 8.57
CA ILE A 25 -15.91 -0.66 7.97
C ILE A 25 -14.53 -0.52 8.59
N ASP A 26 -13.52 -0.29 7.76
CA ASP A 26 -12.14 -0.12 8.19
C ASP A 26 -11.40 0.88 7.30
N GLY A 27 -10.27 1.39 7.76
CA GLY A 27 -9.37 2.16 6.93
C GLY A 27 -8.72 1.30 5.85
N GLY A 28 -8.50 1.86 4.67
CA GLY A 28 -7.88 1.16 3.56
C GLY A 28 -6.91 2.02 2.76
N GLY A 29 -6.22 1.34 1.85
CA GLY A 29 -5.19 1.93 1.01
C GLY A 29 -3.78 1.52 1.44
N PRO A 30 -2.90 1.19 0.47
CA PRO A 30 -1.66 0.48 0.76
C PRO A 30 -0.73 1.16 1.75
N VAL A 31 -0.37 2.42 1.50
CA VAL A 31 0.49 3.17 2.44
C VAL A 31 -0.20 3.35 3.79
N ALA A 32 -1.51 3.62 3.81
CA ALA A 32 -2.28 3.75 5.05
C ALA A 32 -2.23 2.48 5.90
N THR A 33 -2.49 1.32 5.29
CA THR A 33 -2.43 0.01 5.95
C THR A 33 -1.01 -0.33 6.41
N ALA A 34 0.02 -0.02 5.60
CA ALA A 34 1.41 -0.21 5.99
C ALA A 34 1.78 0.65 7.21
N LEU A 35 1.41 1.95 7.22
CA LEU A 35 1.68 2.84 8.35
C LEU A 35 0.91 2.44 9.61
N ALA A 36 -0.36 2.03 9.48
CA ALA A 36 -1.14 1.52 10.59
C ALA A 36 -0.51 0.26 11.20
N THR A 37 -0.02 -0.64 10.35
CA THR A 37 0.70 -1.84 10.79
C THR A 37 2.00 -1.49 11.51
N ALA A 38 2.84 -0.64 10.94
CA ALA A 38 4.08 -0.19 11.56
C ALA A 38 3.81 0.54 12.90
N GLY A 39 2.78 1.40 12.95
CA GLY A 39 2.36 2.09 14.18
C GLY A 39 1.90 1.12 15.26
N LYS A 40 1.17 0.06 14.89
CA LYS A 40 0.77 -1.01 15.80
C LYS A 40 1.97 -1.77 16.39
N TYR A 41 3.07 -1.89 15.65
CA TYR A 41 4.33 -2.46 16.13
C TYR A 41 5.24 -1.46 16.86
N GLY A 42 4.78 -0.23 17.07
CA GLY A 42 5.47 0.78 17.89
C GLY A 42 6.36 1.75 17.11
N SER A 43 6.34 1.71 15.79
CA SER A 43 7.02 2.70 14.96
C SER A 43 6.30 4.05 15.02
N ARG A 44 7.05 5.15 14.99
CA ARG A 44 6.48 6.50 14.84
C ARG A 44 6.21 6.73 13.35
N THR A 45 4.93 6.84 12.99
CA THR A 45 4.50 6.99 11.61
C THR A 45 3.75 8.30 11.38
N VAL A 46 3.93 8.90 10.20
CA VAL A 46 3.23 10.12 9.76
C VAL A 46 2.67 9.84 8.36
N MET A 47 1.39 10.16 8.15
CA MET A 47 0.76 10.06 6.84
C MET A 47 0.76 11.41 6.14
N ILE A 48 1.23 11.45 4.89
CA ILE A 48 1.08 12.58 3.98
C ILE A 48 0.05 12.20 2.92
N ASP A 49 -1.11 12.85 2.92
CA ASP A 49 -2.19 12.63 1.94
C ASP A 49 -3.10 13.87 1.91
N ARG A 50 -4.12 13.86 1.04
CA ARG A 50 -5.20 14.83 1.01
C ARG A 50 -6.55 14.14 0.97
N ILE A 51 -7.45 14.54 1.86
CA ILE A 51 -8.78 13.95 2.04
C ILE A 51 -9.84 15.05 2.01
N GLY A 52 -11.11 14.68 1.86
CA GLY A 52 -12.23 15.62 1.96
C GLY A 52 -12.60 15.94 3.41
N ASP A 53 -13.21 17.11 3.66
CA ASP A 53 -13.90 17.44 4.91
C ASP A 53 -15.31 16.83 4.91
N ASP A 54 -15.36 15.53 4.86
CA ASP A 54 -16.61 14.78 4.89
C ASP A 54 -16.61 13.73 6.03
N MET A 55 -17.71 13.01 6.16
CA MET A 55 -17.83 11.97 7.18
C MET A 55 -16.79 10.87 7.02
N VAL A 56 -16.43 10.56 5.78
CA VAL A 56 -15.40 9.56 5.44
C VAL A 56 -14.02 10.05 5.84
N GLY A 57 -13.69 11.31 5.55
CA GLY A 57 -12.42 11.94 5.96
C GLY A 57 -12.24 11.93 7.48
N ARG A 58 -13.28 12.28 8.24
CA ARG A 58 -13.25 12.24 9.70
C ARG A 58 -13.01 10.82 10.22
N TYR A 59 -13.69 9.82 9.67
CA TYR A 59 -13.46 8.43 10.03
C TYR A 59 -12.01 7.99 9.74
N ILE A 60 -11.46 8.35 8.58
CA ILE A 60 -10.06 8.04 8.23
C ILE A 60 -9.08 8.62 9.27
N LEU A 61 -9.29 9.88 9.71
CA LEU A 61 -8.44 10.49 10.74
C LEU A 61 -8.55 9.78 12.09
N GLU A 62 -9.78 9.44 12.51
CA GLU A 62 -10.03 8.69 13.74
C GLU A 62 -9.41 7.28 13.69
N ASP A 63 -9.48 6.63 12.53
CA ASP A 63 -8.90 5.31 12.35
C ASP A 63 -7.38 5.32 12.45
N PHE A 64 -6.71 6.29 11.84
CA PHE A 64 -5.27 6.48 12.01
C PHE A 64 -4.86 6.64 13.48
N GLN A 65 -5.65 7.37 14.27
CA GLN A 65 -5.37 7.55 15.71
C GLN A 65 -5.39 6.23 16.49
N LYS A 66 -6.27 5.27 16.14
CA LYS A 66 -6.31 3.94 16.77
C LYS A 66 -5.00 3.16 16.59
N TYR A 67 -4.29 3.42 15.49
CA TYR A 67 -3.04 2.77 15.14
C TYR A 67 -1.80 3.62 15.41
N ASN A 68 -1.93 4.72 16.15
CA ASN A 68 -0.85 5.67 16.48
C ASN A 68 -0.17 6.29 15.25
N VAL A 69 -0.89 6.44 14.13
CA VAL A 69 -0.38 7.15 12.94
C VAL A 69 -0.63 8.63 13.13
N ASN A 70 0.43 9.44 13.07
CA ASN A 70 0.32 10.89 13.09
C ASN A 70 -0.27 11.40 11.76
N THR A 71 -1.26 12.29 11.86
CA THR A 71 -2.01 12.83 10.73
C THR A 71 -1.67 14.29 10.40
N GLU A 72 -0.62 14.85 11.01
CA GLU A 72 -0.20 16.25 10.77
C GLU A 72 0.16 16.56 9.32
N GLY A 73 0.54 15.52 8.54
CA GLY A 73 0.80 15.61 7.10
C GLY A 73 -0.44 15.48 6.23
N ILE A 74 -1.65 15.31 6.79
CA ILE A 74 -2.88 15.18 6.03
C ILE A 74 -3.52 16.55 5.80
N GLN A 75 -3.71 16.92 4.52
CA GLN A 75 -4.48 18.09 4.11
C GLN A 75 -5.97 17.73 4.06
N VAL A 76 -6.82 18.58 4.65
CA VAL A 76 -8.27 18.43 4.59
C VAL A 76 -8.85 19.48 3.65
N ASP A 77 -9.58 19.04 2.63
CA ASP A 77 -10.14 19.86 1.57
C ASP A 77 -11.67 19.96 1.73
N VAL A 78 -12.16 21.16 1.96
CA VAL A 78 -13.59 21.43 2.25
C VAL A 78 -14.50 21.17 1.04
N ASP A 79 -13.96 21.25 -0.18
CA ASP A 79 -14.70 21.09 -1.42
C ASP A 79 -14.57 19.67 -2.02
N ALA A 80 -13.80 18.80 -1.35
CA ALA A 80 -13.53 17.46 -1.86
C ALA A 80 -14.29 16.36 -1.10
N LYS A 81 -14.39 15.21 -1.75
CA LYS A 81 -14.87 13.97 -1.14
C LYS A 81 -13.73 13.00 -0.96
N SER A 82 -13.71 12.33 0.18
CA SER A 82 -12.77 11.25 0.46
C SER A 82 -13.10 10.00 -0.35
N GLY A 83 -12.09 9.19 -0.67
CA GLY A 83 -12.29 7.95 -1.44
C GLY A 83 -12.87 6.83 -0.57
N THR A 84 -13.75 6.01 -1.18
CA THR A 84 -14.35 4.86 -0.54
C THR A 84 -14.22 3.61 -1.40
N ALA A 85 -14.28 2.42 -0.78
CA ALA A 85 -14.50 1.18 -1.49
C ALA A 85 -15.62 0.38 -0.81
N THR A 86 -16.46 -0.27 -1.61
CA THR A 86 -17.39 -1.30 -1.14
C THR A 86 -16.92 -2.63 -1.67
N ILE A 87 -16.64 -3.56 -0.79
CA ILE A 87 -16.07 -4.87 -1.08
C ILE A 87 -17.08 -5.94 -0.70
N LEU A 88 -17.67 -6.59 -1.68
CA LEU A 88 -18.48 -7.77 -1.46
C LEU A 88 -17.54 -8.99 -1.36
N VAL A 89 -17.73 -9.80 -0.31
CA VAL A 89 -16.94 -11.02 -0.09
C VAL A 89 -17.91 -12.20 -0.01
N LYS A 90 -17.71 -13.22 -0.83
CA LYS A 90 -18.47 -14.48 -0.70
C LYS A 90 -17.96 -15.26 0.50
N GLU A 91 -18.87 -15.58 1.44
CA GLU A 91 -18.53 -16.27 2.68
C GLU A 91 -17.75 -17.58 2.43
N LYS A 92 -18.23 -18.41 1.52
CA LYS A 92 -17.69 -19.77 1.31
C LYS A 92 -16.38 -19.81 0.53
N THR A 93 -16.13 -18.82 -0.32
CA THR A 93 -14.99 -18.88 -1.26
C THR A 93 -13.97 -17.78 -1.04
N GLY A 94 -14.30 -16.72 -0.29
CA GLY A 94 -13.48 -15.53 -0.16
C GLY A 94 -13.35 -14.71 -1.47
N GLU A 95 -14.08 -15.10 -2.53
CA GLU A 95 -14.09 -14.37 -3.79
C GLU A 95 -14.64 -12.95 -3.57
N ARG A 96 -14.02 -11.95 -4.22
CA ARG A 96 -14.33 -10.53 -3.99
C ARG A 96 -14.80 -9.82 -5.24
N ALA A 97 -15.74 -8.89 -5.05
CA ALA A 97 -16.08 -7.85 -6.00
C ALA A 97 -15.88 -6.49 -5.34
N VAL A 98 -15.08 -5.62 -5.96
CA VAL A 98 -14.70 -4.32 -5.40
C VAL A 98 -15.31 -3.20 -6.22
N PHE A 99 -16.06 -2.31 -5.56
CA PHE A 99 -16.59 -1.08 -6.13
C PHE A 99 -15.83 0.09 -5.49
N PHE A 100 -15.04 0.78 -6.29
CA PHE A 100 -14.17 1.84 -5.82
C PHE A 100 -14.64 3.21 -6.31
N GLU A 101 -14.82 4.13 -5.37
CA GLU A 101 -15.10 5.54 -5.63
C GLU A 101 -13.85 6.38 -5.28
N ARG A 102 -13.29 7.02 -6.29
CA ARG A 102 -12.08 7.81 -6.11
C ARG A 102 -12.35 9.06 -5.27
N SER A 103 -11.41 9.44 -4.43
CA SER A 103 -11.37 10.77 -3.84
C SER A 103 -11.39 11.84 -4.93
N THR A 104 -12.14 12.92 -4.70
CA THR A 104 -12.09 14.12 -5.54
C THR A 104 -11.05 15.12 -5.06
N ALA A 105 -10.41 14.87 -3.89
CA ALA A 105 -9.30 15.68 -3.44
C ALA A 105 -8.15 15.60 -4.45
N PRO A 106 -7.57 16.74 -4.86
CA PRO A 106 -6.42 16.75 -5.73
C PRO A 106 -5.19 16.13 -5.03
N GLU A 107 -4.13 15.93 -5.78
CA GLU A 107 -2.84 15.55 -5.20
C GLU A 107 -2.44 16.55 -4.10
N PRO A 108 -1.90 16.10 -2.95
CA PRO A 108 -1.45 17.03 -1.90
C PRO A 108 -0.47 18.06 -2.44
N GLU A 109 -0.67 19.32 -2.07
CA GLU A 109 0.32 20.35 -2.34
C GLU A 109 1.56 20.12 -1.47
N PHE A 110 2.74 20.28 -2.03
CA PHE A 110 3.95 20.15 -1.24
C PHE A 110 4.09 21.36 -0.31
N LEU A 111 3.87 21.15 0.98
CA LEU A 111 4.05 22.17 2.01
C LEU A 111 5.51 22.18 2.50
N SER A 112 5.99 23.36 2.94
CA SER A 112 7.35 23.50 3.50
C SER A 112 7.64 22.50 4.63
N ASP A 113 6.63 22.22 5.44
CA ASP A 113 6.74 21.33 6.60
C ASP A 113 6.96 19.87 6.21
N TYR A 114 6.51 19.45 5.02
CA TYR A 114 6.76 18.10 4.49
C TYR A 114 8.23 17.82 4.28
N ARG A 115 9.02 18.83 3.92
CA ARG A 115 10.47 18.68 3.83
C ARG A 115 11.05 18.19 5.15
N GLY A 116 10.70 18.84 6.27
CA GLY A 116 11.16 18.44 7.60
C GLY A 116 10.71 17.02 7.99
N LEU A 117 9.46 16.64 7.65
CA LEU A 117 8.96 15.28 7.88
C LEU A 117 9.79 14.24 7.12
N ILE A 118 10.13 14.51 5.85
CA ILE A 118 10.90 13.60 5.01
C ILE A 118 12.36 13.51 5.47
N GLU A 119 13.01 14.66 5.72
CA GLU A 119 14.42 14.74 6.12
C GLU A 119 14.69 14.08 7.48
N ASN A 120 13.74 14.12 8.40
CA ASN A 120 13.85 13.51 9.74
C ASN A 120 13.29 12.08 9.80
N ALA A 121 12.73 11.56 8.73
CA ALA A 121 12.27 10.17 8.67
C ALA A 121 13.43 9.20 8.47
N SER A 122 13.36 8.03 9.08
CA SER A 122 14.26 6.92 8.75
C SER A 122 13.91 6.33 7.38
N ILE A 123 12.61 6.27 7.07
CA ILE A 123 12.08 5.65 5.85
C ILE A 123 10.91 6.48 5.32
N VAL A 124 10.91 6.73 4.02
CA VAL A 124 9.74 7.23 3.25
C VAL A 124 9.14 6.07 2.47
N HIS A 125 7.90 5.72 2.75
CA HIS A 125 7.18 4.62 2.09
C HIS A 125 6.21 5.14 1.04
N ILE A 126 6.30 4.65 -0.19
CA ILE A 126 5.54 5.11 -1.36
C ILE A 126 4.93 3.94 -2.14
N ASN A 127 3.88 4.20 -2.93
CA ASN A 127 3.18 3.14 -3.68
C ASN A 127 2.73 3.51 -5.10
N GLY A 128 3.27 4.56 -5.68
CA GLY A 128 2.90 5.01 -7.03
C GLY A 128 1.68 5.94 -7.12
N ARG A 129 1.02 6.26 -6.00
CA ARG A 129 -0.01 7.31 -5.92
C ARG A 129 0.66 8.67 -5.71
N HIS A 130 0.04 9.77 -6.16
CA HIS A 130 0.58 11.13 -6.02
C HIS A 130 1.99 11.27 -6.63
N ARG A 131 2.10 11.00 -7.92
CA ARG A 131 3.40 10.86 -8.59
C ARG A 131 4.27 12.12 -8.55
N HIS A 132 3.67 13.31 -8.56
CA HIS A 132 4.43 14.56 -8.43
C HIS A 132 5.00 14.70 -7.01
N LEU A 133 4.16 14.54 -5.99
CA LEU A 133 4.59 14.56 -4.60
C LEU A 133 5.67 13.51 -4.31
N MET A 134 5.51 12.29 -4.84
CA MET A 134 6.51 11.23 -4.67
C MET A 134 7.87 11.58 -5.27
N ARG A 135 7.91 12.15 -6.47
CA ARG A 135 9.19 12.57 -7.10
C ARG A 135 9.88 13.61 -6.23
N THR A 136 9.15 14.61 -5.74
CA THR A 136 9.68 15.61 -4.81
C THR A 136 10.17 14.95 -3.51
N ALA A 137 9.41 14.01 -2.95
CA ALA A 137 9.81 13.29 -1.74
C ALA A 137 11.07 12.44 -1.96
N ILE A 138 11.20 11.79 -3.12
CA ILE A 138 12.39 11.03 -3.51
C ILE A 138 13.62 11.94 -3.59
N ASP A 139 13.49 13.12 -4.21
CA ASP A 139 14.60 14.06 -4.36
C ASP A 139 15.08 14.57 -2.99
N ILE A 140 14.16 14.87 -2.08
CA ILE A 140 14.49 15.28 -0.70
C ILE A 140 15.13 14.12 0.08
N ALA A 141 14.54 12.93 0.04
CA ALA A 141 15.02 11.76 0.72
C ALA A 141 16.46 11.38 0.30
N ARG A 142 16.76 11.53 -1.01
CA ARG A 142 18.12 11.31 -1.52
C ARG A 142 19.13 12.34 -1.00
N GLN A 143 18.72 13.60 -0.86
CA GLN A 143 19.59 14.66 -0.32
C GLN A 143 19.85 14.49 1.18
N SER A 144 18.89 13.99 1.94
CA SER A 144 19.01 13.76 3.38
C SER A 144 19.57 12.38 3.77
N GLY A 145 19.66 11.44 2.81
CA GLY A 145 20.05 10.05 3.09
C GLY A 145 18.91 9.20 3.67
N THR A 146 17.67 9.67 3.59
CA THR A 146 16.49 8.93 4.04
C THR A 146 16.24 7.72 3.13
N ILE A 147 15.91 6.58 3.71
CA ILE A 147 15.61 5.36 2.97
C ILE A 147 14.27 5.52 2.24
N ILE A 148 14.23 5.13 0.97
CA ILE A 148 13.00 5.11 0.17
C ILE A 148 12.55 3.66 0.02
N SER A 149 11.31 3.37 0.44
CA SER A 149 10.67 2.07 0.30
C SER A 149 9.50 2.17 -0.68
N LEU A 150 9.46 1.27 -1.67
CA LEU A 150 8.39 1.18 -2.67
C LEU A 150 7.54 -0.08 -2.46
N ASP A 151 6.23 0.13 -2.34
CA ASP A 151 5.21 -0.91 -2.53
C ASP A 151 4.76 -0.92 -3.99
N GLY A 152 5.18 -1.93 -4.75
CA GLY A 152 4.70 -2.22 -6.08
C GLY A 152 3.57 -3.26 -6.05
N GLY A 153 2.40 -2.89 -5.53
CA GLY A 153 1.23 -3.78 -5.47
C GLY A 153 0.79 -4.31 -6.84
N ALA A 154 -0.07 -5.32 -6.82
CA ALA A 154 -0.57 -5.97 -8.04
C ALA A 154 -1.24 -4.97 -9.00
N GLN A 155 -0.99 -5.11 -10.29
CA GLN A 155 -1.52 -4.30 -11.39
C GLN A 155 -1.11 -2.81 -11.36
N ARG A 156 -0.04 -2.45 -10.61
CA ARG A 156 0.41 -1.06 -10.46
C ARG A 156 1.60 -0.68 -11.32
N TYR A 157 2.21 -1.63 -12.01
CA TYR A 157 3.32 -1.31 -12.90
C TYR A 157 2.82 -0.68 -14.21
N ASP A 158 3.42 0.46 -14.53
CA ASP A 158 3.52 1.06 -15.87
C ASP A 158 4.92 1.65 -16.05
N ASP A 159 5.26 2.11 -17.25
CA ASP A 159 6.62 2.58 -17.55
C ASP A 159 7.04 3.82 -16.76
N ASP A 160 6.09 4.63 -16.30
CA ASP A 160 6.37 5.80 -15.43
C ASP A 160 6.79 5.36 -14.01
N MET A 161 6.51 4.12 -13.62
CA MET A 161 6.97 3.57 -12.35
C MET A 161 8.43 3.09 -12.39
N ARG A 162 9.01 2.89 -13.58
CA ARG A 162 10.41 2.43 -13.70
C ARG A 162 11.41 3.36 -13.00
N PRO A 163 11.44 4.68 -13.27
CA PRO A 163 12.38 5.57 -12.57
C PRO A 163 12.14 5.64 -11.06
N ILE A 164 10.90 5.49 -10.60
CA ILE A 164 10.56 5.44 -9.18
C ILE A 164 11.11 4.17 -8.53
N THR A 165 10.94 3.02 -9.20
CA THR A 165 11.50 1.73 -8.77
C THR A 165 13.01 1.79 -8.65
N GLU A 166 13.69 2.30 -9.69
CA GLU A 166 15.15 2.45 -9.75
C GLU A 166 15.69 3.54 -8.78
N SER A 167 14.80 4.35 -8.22
CA SER A 167 15.12 5.37 -7.22
C SER A 167 14.94 4.90 -5.79
N SER A 168 14.34 3.71 -5.59
CA SER A 168 13.97 3.19 -4.28
C SER A 168 15.02 2.23 -3.74
N HIS A 169 15.31 2.35 -2.44
CA HIS A 169 16.30 1.52 -1.75
C HIS A 169 15.74 0.15 -1.35
N VAL A 170 14.48 0.13 -0.89
CA VAL A 170 13.74 -1.10 -0.58
C VAL A 170 12.59 -1.21 -1.58
N VAL A 171 12.63 -2.22 -2.43
CA VAL A 171 11.63 -2.46 -3.48
C VAL A 171 10.98 -3.80 -3.20
N ILE A 172 9.74 -3.78 -2.71
CA ILE A 172 8.96 -4.99 -2.52
C ILE A 172 7.73 -4.87 -3.43
N VAL A 173 7.56 -5.84 -4.32
CA VAL A 173 6.54 -5.76 -5.36
C VAL A 173 5.78 -7.09 -5.49
N ALA A 174 4.54 -7.01 -5.98
CA ALA A 174 3.79 -8.20 -6.34
C ALA A 174 4.39 -8.87 -7.59
N ARG A 175 4.14 -10.16 -7.75
CA ARG A 175 4.62 -10.98 -8.86
C ARG A 175 4.40 -10.34 -10.23
N ASP A 176 3.18 -9.91 -10.53
CA ASP A 176 2.83 -9.33 -11.84
C ASP A 176 3.53 -7.99 -12.11
N TYR A 177 3.80 -7.21 -11.05
CA TYR A 177 4.64 -6.02 -11.15
C TYR A 177 6.08 -6.40 -11.52
N ALA A 178 6.66 -7.37 -10.80
CA ALA A 178 8.02 -7.83 -11.04
C ALA A 178 8.19 -8.39 -12.45
N GLU A 179 7.26 -9.22 -12.91
CA GLU A 179 7.26 -9.80 -14.26
C GLU A 179 7.26 -8.73 -15.36
N LYS A 180 6.42 -7.71 -15.23
CA LYS A 180 6.34 -6.59 -16.18
C LYS A 180 7.59 -5.70 -16.14
N TYR A 181 8.08 -5.38 -14.93
CA TYR A 181 9.26 -4.53 -14.74
C TYR A 181 10.53 -5.21 -15.26
N ALA A 182 10.73 -6.48 -14.93
CA ALA A 182 11.93 -7.23 -15.26
C ALA A 182 11.89 -7.85 -16.67
N GLY A 183 10.70 -8.11 -17.22
CA GLY A 183 10.52 -8.90 -18.43
C GLY A 183 10.83 -10.40 -18.22
N ALA A 184 10.75 -10.88 -16.99
CA ALA A 184 11.07 -12.25 -16.59
C ALA A 184 9.91 -12.85 -15.78
N THR A 185 9.58 -14.11 -16.05
CA THR A 185 8.51 -14.85 -15.36
C THR A 185 9.01 -15.65 -14.14
N ASN A 186 10.32 -15.87 -14.06
CA ASN A 186 10.96 -16.46 -12.90
C ASN A 186 11.14 -15.42 -11.81
N LEU A 187 10.58 -15.65 -10.61
CA LEU A 187 10.60 -14.67 -9.51
C LEU A 187 12.01 -14.39 -8.98
N GLU A 188 12.87 -15.40 -8.96
CA GLU A 188 14.26 -15.23 -8.54
C GLU A 188 15.00 -14.31 -9.50
N GLU A 189 14.85 -14.54 -10.80
CA GLU A 189 15.44 -13.71 -11.85
C GLU A 189 14.89 -12.28 -11.79
N ALA A 190 13.55 -12.13 -11.70
CA ALA A 190 12.92 -10.82 -11.59
C ALA A 190 13.41 -10.03 -10.37
N CYS A 191 13.54 -10.69 -9.21
CA CYS A 191 14.02 -10.09 -7.99
C CYS A 191 15.50 -9.66 -8.11
N ARG A 192 16.36 -10.48 -8.73
CA ARG A 192 17.76 -10.12 -9.02
C ARG A 192 17.87 -8.93 -9.96
N ILE A 193 17.05 -8.88 -11.00
CA ILE A 193 17.01 -7.73 -11.91
C ILE A 193 16.64 -6.44 -11.18
N ILE A 194 15.68 -6.49 -10.24
CA ILE A 194 15.32 -5.33 -9.41
C ILE A 194 16.51 -4.90 -8.55
N HIS A 195 17.18 -5.85 -7.90
CA HIS A 195 18.37 -5.60 -7.08
C HIS A 195 19.52 -5.01 -7.93
N ASP A 196 19.84 -5.61 -9.06
CA ASP A 196 20.95 -5.19 -9.93
C ASP A 196 20.73 -3.80 -10.56
N ARG A 197 19.47 -3.34 -10.61
CA ARG A 197 19.11 -1.97 -11.04
C ARG A 197 19.12 -0.93 -9.94
N GLY A 198 19.59 -1.28 -8.73
CA GLY A 198 19.89 -0.31 -7.68
C GLY A 198 19.14 -0.48 -6.36
N ALA A 199 18.19 -1.39 -6.26
CA ALA A 199 17.56 -1.67 -4.97
C ALA A 199 18.56 -2.32 -4.01
N LEU A 200 18.69 -1.78 -2.80
CA LEU A 200 19.47 -2.42 -1.74
C LEU A 200 18.82 -3.73 -1.26
N ILE A 201 17.49 -3.68 -1.11
CA ILE A 201 16.67 -4.86 -0.81
C ILE A 201 15.61 -4.96 -1.90
N ALA A 202 15.63 -6.07 -2.63
CA ALA A 202 14.60 -6.41 -3.60
C ALA A 202 13.75 -7.56 -3.06
N GLY A 203 12.44 -7.45 -3.14
CA GLY A 203 11.49 -8.48 -2.73
C GLY A 203 10.36 -8.65 -3.74
N VAL A 204 9.97 -9.90 -3.98
CA VAL A 204 8.81 -10.24 -4.79
C VAL A 204 7.88 -11.13 -3.98
N THR A 205 6.62 -10.72 -3.83
CA THR A 205 5.59 -11.48 -3.12
C THR A 205 4.68 -12.22 -4.10
N ASP A 206 4.32 -13.47 -3.78
CA ASP A 206 3.48 -14.35 -4.62
C ASP A 206 2.37 -15.03 -3.81
N GLY A 207 1.75 -14.29 -2.89
CA GLY A 207 0.62 -14.75 -2.09
C GLY A 207 0.87 -16.10 -1.41
N ALA A 208 0.04 -17.10 -1.71
CA ALA A 208 0.15 -18.43 -1.12
C ALA A 208 1.42 -19.20 -1.52
N ASN A 209 2.19 -18.71 -2.48
CA ASN A 209 3.47 -19.30 -2.89
C ASN A 209 4.68 -18.72 -2.15
N GLY A 210 4.44 -17.76 -1.23
CA GLY A 210 5.46 -17.12 -0.42
C GLY A 210 6.11 -15.91 -1.08
N SER A 211 7.39 -15.73 -0.86
CA SER A 211 8.13 -14.57 -1.37
C SER A 211 9.59 -14.90 -1.63
N TYR A 212 10.23 -14.07 -2.42
CA TYR A 212 11.64 -14.15 -2.74
C TYR A 212 12.32 -12.81 -2.49
N PHE A 213 13.49 -12.82 -1.86
CA PHE A 213 14.24 -11.62 -1.51
C PHE A 213 15.70 -11.71 -1.93
N VAL A 214 16.28 -10.57 -2.30
CA VAL A 214 17.71 -10.36 -2.48
C VAL A 214 18.14 -9.23 -1.54
N TRP A 215 19.14 -9.51 -0.71
CA TRP A 215 19.70 -8.59 0.27
C TRP A 215 20.89 -7.79 -0.28
N PRO A 216 21.37 -6.73 0.43
CA PRO A 216 22.44 -5.86 -0.06
C PRO A 216 23.76 -6.56 -0.39
N ASP A 217 24.03 -7.71 0.21
CA ASP A 217 25.20 -8.53 -0.07
C ASP A 217 25.01 -9.52 -1.22
N GLY A 218 23.86 -9.45 -1.92
CA GLY A 218 23.48 -10.36 -2.98
C GLY A 218 22.93 -11.71 -2.51
N THR A 219 22.88 -11.95 -1.18
CA THR A 219 22.30 -13.18 -0.64
C THR A 219 20.81 -13.22 -0.94
N ALA A 220 20.36 -14.35 -1.43
CA ALA A 220 18.98 -14.55 -1.82
C ALA A 220 18.26 -15.54 -0.91
N TYR A 221 17.01 -15.24 -0.58
CA TYR A 221 16.16 -16.06 0.28
C TYR A 221 14.81 -16.29 -0.36
N ARG A 222 14.34 -17.53 -0.31
CA ARG A 222 12.95 -17.88 -0.57
C ARG A 222 12.25 -18.09 0.76
N CYS A 223 11.24 -17.27 1.04
CA CYS A 223 10.42 -17.40 2.24
C CYS A 223 9.14 -18.16 1.88
N GLN A 224 8.92 -19.28 2.56
CA GLN A 224 7.66 -20.02 2.44
C GLN A 224 6.52 -19.20 3.05
N PRO A 225 5.28 -19.35 2.55
CA PRO A 225 4.14 -18.72 3.18
C PRO A 225 3.93 -19.32 4.57
N PHE A 226 3.43 -18.52 5.50
CA PHE A 226 3.00 -19.04 6.79
C PHE A 226 1.62 -19.68 6.62
N PRO A 227 1.48 -21.00 6.81
CA PRO A 227 0.20 -21.69 6.57
C PRO A 227 -0.91 -21.15 7.48
N GLN A 228 -2.09 -20.99 6.91
CA GLN A 228 -3.30 -20.62 7.64
C GLN A 228 -4.35 -21.71 7.40
N ASP A 229 -4.95 -22.22 8.48
CA ASP A 229 -6.00 -23.23 8.39
C ASP A 229 -7.29 -22.68 7.78
N HIS A 230 -7.54 -21.38 7.97
CA HIS A 230 -8.70 -20.69 7.44
C HIS A 230 -8.35 -19.27 7.03
N VAL A 231 -8.54 -18.95 5.76
CA VAL A 231 -8.35 -17.61 5.19
C VAL A 231 -9.72 -16.98 4.99
N VAL A 232 -10.01 -15.92 5.75
CA VAL A 232 -11.28 -15.16 5.65
C VAL A 232 -11.19 -14.13 4.53
N ASP A 233 -10.12 -13.32 4.53
CA ASP A 233 -9.86 -12.27 3.55
C ASP A 233 -8.36 -12.02 3.45
N THR A 234 -7.89 -11.73 2.23
CA THR A 234 -6.48 -11.38 1.95
C THR A 234 -6.29 -9.91 1.58
N THR A 235 -7.33 -9.09 1.72
CA THR A 235 -7.24 -7.63 1.45
C THR A 235 -6.26 -7.00 2.44
N GLY A 236 -5.32 -6.20 1.93
CA GLY A 236 -4.32 -5.54 2.76
C GLY A 236 -3.20 -6.45 3.30
N ALA A 237 -3.18 -7.76 2.98
CA ALA A 237 -2.12 -8.64 3.45
C ALA A 237 -0.73 -8.21 2.94
N GLY A 238 -0.62 -7.80 1.67
CA GLY A 238 0.60 -7.23 1.10
C GLY A 238 0.99 -5.92 1.79
N ASP A 239 0.02 -5.03 1.97
CA ASP A 239 0.23 -3.73 2.60
C ASP A 239 0.70 -3.89 4.07
N SER A 240 0.07 -4.82 4.81
CA SER A 240 0.48 -5.17 6.19
C SER A 240 1.86 -5.82 6.22
N PHE A 241 2.20 -6.62 5.21
CA PHE A 241 3.54 -7.19 5.06
C PHE A 241 4.59 -6.08 4.93
N HIS A 242 4.33 -5.05 4.12
CA HIS A 242 5.23 -3.89 4.01
C HIS A 242 5.40 -3.19 5.35
N GLY A 243 4.31 -2.88 6.05
CA GLY A 243 4.36 -2.19 7.34
C GLY A 243 5.08 -2.98 8.46
N ALA A 244 5.02 -4.32 8.41
CA ALA A 244 5.71 -5.18 9.35
C ALA A 244 7.19 -5.42 8.97
N PHE A 245 7.54 -5.27 7.69
CA PHE A 245 8.90 -5.42 7.19
C PHE A 245 9.76 -4.19 7.48
N LEU A 246 9.19 -2.99 7.42
CA LEU A 246 9.87 -1.70 7.59
C LEU A 246 10.03 -1.32 9.07
#